data_54deb6868b2bbb77c0a492c0bf239339
#
_entry.id   54deb6868b2bbb77c0a492c0bf239339
#
_cell.length_a   1.000
_cell.length_b   1.000
_cell.length_c   1.000
_cell.angle_alpha   90.00
_cell.angle_beta   90.00
_cell.angle_gamma   90.00
#
_symmetry.space_group_name_H-M   'P 1'
#
loop_
_entity.id
_entity.type
_entity.pdbx_description
1 polymer ?
#
loop_
_entity_poly.entity_id
_entity_poly.type
_entity_poly.pdbx_seq_one_letter_code
_entity_poly.pdbx_strand_id
1 'polypeptide(L)'
;MSELRVPAVDVTGGEVRCPQCERGFLAANPAGGREMRCDTCSSSYPVTDGVVDLLPGTSMRRSLAQMSMEAEPIVRIYESRLWRRGPHVPFVLGISFQHEQELIVRAAELKGAETILDLACGPGIYARPFAREVRAGHVVGLDLSLPMLRYASRRAREEGLRNLLLVHATALSLPFAPEHFDLVNCCGALHLFPDVPRALSEVHRVLKPGGRFTLAAFRRSDGRVATLRASVRRRLYGIDAFSPRELESRLRAAGLGEVQCHHARAAWLIMSARKVS
;
A
#
# COMPACT_ATOMS: atom_id res chain seq x y z
N MET A 1 0.30 -12.98 -33.72
CA MET A 1 0.20 -11.95 -32.67
C MET A 1 -1.03 -12.34 -31.86
N SER A 2 -0.87 -13.13 -30.80
CA SER A 2 -2.00 -13.51 -29.93
C SER A 2 -2.39 -12.30 -29.10
N GLU A 3 -3.65 -11.88 -29.23
CA GLU A 3 -4.26 -10.88 -28.35
C GLU A 3 -4.07 -11.34 -26.91
N LEU A 4 -3.19 -10.67 -26.18
CA LEU A 4 -3.05 -10.79 -24.75
C LEU A 4 -4.36 -10.31 -24.13
N ARG A 5 -5.33 -11.21 -23.99
CA ARG A 5 -6.48 -11.00 -23.11
C ARG A 5 -5.88 -10.65 -21.75
N VAL A 6 -6.11 -9.43 -21.27
CA VAL A 6 -5.92 -9.07 -19.87
C VAL A 6 -6.60 -10.18 -19.08
N PRO A 7 -5.91 -10.93 -18.20
CA PRO A 7 -6.61 -11.84 -17.32
C PRO A 7 -7.65 -10.96 -16.63
N ALA A 8 -8.92 -11.29 -16.81
CA ALA A 8 -9.95 -10.72 -15.99
C ALA A 8 -9.54 -11.05 -14.55
N VAL A 9 -8.92 -10.10 -13.87
CA VAL A 9 -9.06 -10.04 -12.43
C VAL A 9 -10.58 -10.00 -12.32
N ASP A 10 -11.14 -11.03 -11.73
CA ASP A 10 -12.58 -11.08 -11.46
C ASP A 10 -12.82 -9.99 -10.41
N VAL A 11 -12.78 -8.73 -10.89
CA VAL A 11 -13.16 -7.57 -10.10
C VAL A 11 -14.66 -7.71 -10.01
N THR A 12 -15.08 -8.52 -9.03
CA THR A 12 -16.48 -8.60 -8.66
C THR A 12 -16.92 -7.17 -8.38
N GLY A 13 -17.79 -6.65 -9.25
CA GLY A 13 -18.22 -5.26 -9.20
C GLY A 13 -18.67 -4.90 -7.78
N GLY A 14 -18.10 -3.83 -7.22
CA GLY A 14 -18.45 -3.38 -5.89
C GLY A 14 -17.27 -3.09 -4.94
N GLU A 15 -16.02 -3.29 -5.35
CA GLU A 15 -14.86 -3.02 -4.48
C GLU A 15 -14.38 -1.58 -4.56
N VAL A 16 -14.23 -1.05 -5.78
CA VAL A 16 -13.69 0.29 -6.02
C VAL A 16 -14.82 1.29 -6.18
N ARG A 17 -14.91 2.25 -5.28
CA ARG A 17 -15.88 3.36 -5.36
C ARG A 17 -15.44 4.36 -6.42
N CYS A 18 -16.41 4.93 -7.09
CA CYS A 18 -16.18 5.97 -8.07
C CYS A 18 -15.67 7.26 -7.39
N PRO A 19 -14.46 7.76 -7.70
CA PRO A 19 -13.98 9.01 -7.12
C PRO A 19 -14.79 10.24 -7.52
N GLN A 20 -15.50 10.18 -8.66
CA GLN A 20 -16.28 11.31 -9.19
C GLN A 20 -17.57 11.55 -8.43
N CYS A 21 -18.35 10.49 -8.16
CA CYS A 21 -19.66 10.63 -7.52
C CYS A 21 -19.69 10.09 -6.08
N GLU A 22 -18.68 9.37 -5.65
CA GLU A 22 -18.51 8.74 -4.32
C GLU A 22 -19.69 7.81 -3.89
N ARG A 23 -20.64 7.56 -4.77
CA ARG A 23 -21.86 6.75 -4.53
C ARG A 23 -21.84 5.42 -5.25
N GLY A 24 -21.41 5.43 -6.51
CA GLY A 24 -21.36 4.23 -7.36
C GLY A 24 -20.07 3.46 -7.20
N PHE A 25 -20.07 2.24 -7.76
CA PHE A 25 -18.91 1.37 -7.83
C PHE A 25 -18.45 1.20 -9.27
N LEU A 26 -17.17 0.85 -9.42
CA LEU A 26 -16.60 0.61 -10.74
C LEU A 26 -16.77 -0.87 -11.12
N ALA A 27 -17.26 -1.09 -12.32
CA ALA A 27 -17.38 -2.42 -12.92
C ALA A 27 -16.67 -2.45 -14.28
N ALA A 28 -16.29 -3.64 -14.73
CA ALA A 28 -15.76 -3.82 -16.07
C ALA A 28 -16.81 -3.36 -17.10
N ASN A 29 -16.36 -2.67 -18.16
CA ASN A 29 -17.26 -2.22 -19.19
C ASN A 29 -17.85 -3.44 -19.94
N PRO A 30 -19.18 -3.67 -19.91
CA PRO A 30 -19.79 -4.84 -20.54
C PRO A 30 -19.66 -4.84 -22.08
N ALA A 31 -19.43 -3.68 -22.70
CA ALA A 31 -19.17 -3.57 -24.14
C ALA A 31 -17.74 -4.02 -24.53
N GLY A 32 -16.95 -4.48 -23.58
CA GLY A 32 -15.53 -4.73 -23.77
C GLY A 32 -14.75 -3.41 -23.75
N GLY A 33 -13.47 -3.47 -23.44
CA GLY A 33 -12.63 -2.27 -23.41
C GLY A 33 -11.62 -2.33 -22.29
N ARG A 34 -10.67 -1.40 -22.33
CA ARG A 34 -9.64 -1.25 -21.31
C ARG A 34 -10.04 -0.14 -20.31
N GLU A 35 -11.28 -0.22 -19.83
CA GLU A 35 -11.80 0.75 -18.85
C GLU A 35 -12.75 0.10 -17.86
N MET A 36 -12.83 0.68 -16.67
CA MET A 36 -13.89 0.44 -15.71
C MET A 36 -14.88 1.60 -15.73
N ARG A 37 -16.15 1.31 -15.56
CA ARG A 37 -17.22 2.31 -15.62
C ARG A 37 -18.00 2.34 -14.33
N CYS A 38 -18.33 3.54 -13.87
CA CYS A 38 -19.20 3.72 -12.72
C CYS A 38 -20.64 3.34 -13.07
N ASP A 39 -21.26 2.51 -12.23
CA ASP A 39 -22.64 2.06 -12.35
C ASP A 39 -23.67 3.19 -12.13
N THR A 40 -23.28 4.26 -11.45
CA THR A 40 -24.19 5.36 -11.06
C THR A 40 -24.04 6.60 -11.95
N CYS A 41 -22.82 7.09 -12.18
CA CYS A 41 -22.58 8.34 -12.93
C CYS A 41 -21.98 8.13 -14.33
N SER A 42 -21.74 6.88 -14.69
CA SER A 42 -21.15 6.49 -16.00
C SER A 42 -19.73 7.01 -16.27
N SER A 43 -19.04 7.60 -15.31
CA SER A 43 -17.64 8.01 -15.47
C SER A 43 -16.77 6.79 -15.75
N SER A 44 -15.83 6.94 -16.69
CA SER A 44 -14.93 5.87 -17.12
C SER A 44 -13.50 6.12 -16.63
N TYR A 45 -12.82 5.05 -16.26
CA TYR A 45 -11.45 5.04 -15.76
C TYR A 45 -10.63 4.03 -16.54
N PRO A 46 -9.50 4.44 -17.15
CA PRO A 46 -8.71 3.55 -17.96
C PRO A 46 -8.10 2.40 -17.16
N VAL A 47 -8.03 1.23 -17.78
CA VAL A 47 -7.27 0.07 -17.29
C VAL A 47 -6.12 -0.16 -18.24
N THR A 48 -4.92 0.19 -17.81
CA THR A 48 -3.71 0.06 -18.62
C THR A 48 -2.74 -0.90 -17.95
N ASP A 49 -2.27 -1.90 -18.69
CA ASP A 49 -1.37 -2.94 -18.18
C ASP A 49 -1.91 -3.70 -16.94
N GLY A 50 -3.23 -3.76 -16.78
CA GLY A 50 -3.89 -4.40 -15.64
C GLY A 50 -3.92 -3.52 -14.37
N VAL A 51 -3.73 -2.23 -14.51
CA VAL A 51 -3.84 -1.22 -13.45
C VAL A 51 -5.05 -0.34 -13.72
N VAL A 52 -5.95 -0.20 -12.75
CA VAL A 52 -7.06 0.76 -12.79
C VAL A 52 -6.52 2.14 -12.44
N ASP A 53 -6.61 3.08 -13.37
CA ASP A 53 -6.11 4.44 -13.16
C ASP A 53 -7.25 5.39 -12.74
N LEU A 54 -7.30 5.73 -11.47
CA LEU A 54 -8.28 6.66 -10.90
C LEU A 54 -7.79 8.12 -10.86
N LEU A 55 -6.56 8.39 -11.31
CA LEU A 55 -5.93 9.71 -11.34
C LEU A 55 -5.49 10.11 -12.75
N PRO A 56 -6.29 9.89 -13.82
CA PRO A 56 -5.86 10.14 -15.18
C PRO A 56 -5.53 11.62 -15.37
N GLY A 57 -4.33 11.90 -15.88
CA GLY A 57 -3.90 13.28 -16.19
C GLY A 57 -3.59 14.16 -14.98
N THR A 58 -3.62 13.64 -13.77
CA THR A 58 -3.38 14.42 -12.55
C THR A 58 -1.88 14.59 -12.32
N SER A 59 -1.36 15.82 -12.47
CA SER A 59 -0.02 16.18 -12.02
C SER A 59 -0.05 16.51 -10.52
N MET A 60 -0.03 15.50 -9.65
CA MET A 60 0.12 15.77 -8.22
C MET A 60 1.54 16.28 -7.93
N ARG A 61 1.67 17.27 -7.01
CA ARG A 61 2.98 17.70 -6.53
C ARG A 61 3.66 16.54 -5.81
N ARG A 62 4.66 15.97 -6.47
CA ARG A 62 5.47 14.87 -5.94
C ARG A 62 6.68 15.42 -5.21
N SER A 63 7.05 14.82 -4.08
CA SER A 63 8.32 15.14 -3.45
C SER A 63 9.49 14.65 -4.32
N LEU A 64 10.67 15.27 -4.16
CA LEU A 64 11.88 14.80 -4.86
C LEU A 64 12.17 13.32 -4.55
N ALA A 65 11.89 12.87 -3.32
CA ALA A 65 12.02 11.48 -2.91
C ALA A 65 11.06 10.55 -3.69
N GLN A 66 9.80 10.96 -3.88
CA GLN A 66 8.83 10.21 -4.69
C GLN A 66 9.26 10.15 -6.16
N MET A 67 9.67 11.29 -6.74
CA MET A 67 10.12 11.34 -8.14
C MET A 67 11.34 10.45 -8.39
N SER A 68 12.30 10.40 -7.45
CA SER A 68 13.47 9.52 -7.59
C SER A 68 13.10 8.04 -7.54
N MET A 69 12.09 7.66 -6.74
CA MET A 69 11.62 6.28 -6.64
C MET A 69 10.81 5.80 -7.86
N GLU A 70 10.31 6.73 -8.67
CA GLU A 70 9.54 6.44 -9.89
C GLU A 70 10.42 6.25 -11.14
N ALA A 71 11.70 6.56 -11.08
CA ALA A 71 12.61 6.38 -12.21
C ALA A 71 12.71 4.88 -12.58
N GLU A 72 12.50 4.54 -13.85
CA GLU A 72 12.50 3.14 -14.33
C GLU A 72 13.70 2.31 -13.87
N PRO A 73 14.94 2.83 -13.87
CA PRO A 73 16.08 2.08 -13.35
C PRO A 73 15.93 1.73 -11.87
N ILE A 74 15.36 2.64 -11.07
CA ILE A 74 15.15 2.43 -9.62
C ILE A 74 14.06 1.40 -9.39
N VAL A 75 12.96 1.46 -10.15
CA VAL A 75 11.89 0.44 -10.09
C VAL A 75 12.43 -0.96 -10.35
N ARG A 76 13.30 -1.12 -11.35
CA ARG A 76 13.95 -2.41 -11.68
C ARG A 76 14.93 -2.88 -10.60
N ILE A 77 15.69 -1.94 -10.02
CA ILE A 77 16.69 -2.24 -8.98
C ILE A 77 16.01 -2.49 -7.64
N TYR A 78 14.82 -1.94 -7.39
CA TYR A 78 14.16 -1.96 -6.08
C TYR A 78 13.99 -3.39 -5.51
N GLU A 79 13.61 -4.37 -6.33
CA GLU A 79 13.53 -5.78 -5.93
C GLU A 79 14.84 -6.55 -6.10
N SER A 80 15.86 -5.93 -6.66
CA SER A 80 17.11 -6.64 -6.92
C SER A 80 17.79 -7.10 -5.63
N ARG A 81 18.61 -8.15 -5.75
CA ARG A 81 19.47 -8.60 -4.66
C ARG A 81 20.44 -7.52 -4.17
N LEU A 82 20.73 -6.53 -5.02
CA LEU A 82 21.64 -5.44 -4.70
C LEU A 82 20.98 -4.35 -3.84
N TRP A 83 19.67 -4.07 -4.03
CA TRP A 83 18.98 -3.00 -3.33
C TRP A 83 18.29 -3.51 -2.05
N ARG A 84 17.19 -4.27 -2.17
CA ARG A 84 16.37 -4.66 -1.00
C ARG A 84 16.90 -5.90 -0.27
N ARG A 85 17.64 -6.78 -0.96
CA ARG A 85 18.22 -8.00 -0.41
C ARG A 85 19.74 -7.94 -0.21
N GLY A 86 20.35 -6.77 -0.43
CA GLY A 86 21.79 -6.56 -0.26
C GLY A 86 22.22 -6.57 1.22
N PRO A 87 23.49 -6.86 1.51
CA PRO A 87 24.00 -6.95 2.88
C PRO A 87 23.96 -5.61 3.63
N HIS A 88 23.87 -4.49 2.92
CA HIS A 88 23.72 -3.16 3.51
C HIS A 88 22.35 -2.97 4.17
N VAL A 89 21.31 -3.66 3.72
CA VAL A 89 19.93 -3.52 4.26
C VAL A 89 19.87 -3.96 5.73
N PRO A 90 20.31 -5.14 6.13
CA PRO A 90 20.36 -5.52 7.54
C PRO A 90 21.22 -4.58 8.39
N PHE A 91 22.31 -4.05 7.82
CA PHE A 91 23.16 -3.10 8.53
C PHE A 91 22.47 -1.76 8.81
N VAL A 92 21.72 -1.21 7.85
CA VAL A 92 21.01 0.08 7.98
C VAL A 92 19.70 -0.07 8.72
N LEU A 93 18.90 -1.09 8.38
CA LEU A 93 17.56 -1.29 8.95
C LEU A 93 17.56 -2.16 10.21
N GLY A 94 18.64 -2.89 10.49
CA GLY A 94 18.70 -3.82 11.63
C GLY A 94 17.90 -5.11 11.44
N ILE A 95 17.44 -5.37 10.21
CA ILE A 95 16.64 -6.54 9.86
C ILE A 95 16.85 -6.90 8.38
N SER A 96 16.91 -8.19 8.05
CA SER A 96 16.91 -8.64 6.67
C SER A 96 15.50 -8.52 6.06
N PHE A 97 15.43 -8.34 4.74
CA PHE A 97 14.16 -8.25 4.04
C PHE A 97 13.30 -9.51 4.22
N GLN A 98 13.91 -10.69 4.22
CA GLN A 98 13.20 -11.94 4.46
C GLN A 98 12.56 -11.98 5.85
N HIS A 99 13.32 -11.62 6.88
CA HIS A 99 12.80 -11.60 8.26
C HIS A 99 11.73 -10.51 8.46
N GLU A 100 11.87 -9.36 7.79
CA GLU A 100 10.83 -8.33 7.74
C GLU A 100 9.51 -8.89 7.18
N GLN A 101 9.57 -9.58 6.02
CA GLN A 101 8.39 -10.21 5.42
C GLN A 101 7.76 -11.25 6.34
N GLU A 102 8.56 -12.10 6.98
CA GLU A 102 8.08 -13.12 7.94
C GLU A 102 7.36 -12.47 9.14
N LEU A 103 7.88 -11.36 9.67
CA LEU A 103 7.23 -10.62 10.76
C LEU A 103 5.90 -10.00 10.31
N ILE A 104 5.86 -9.39 9.13
CA ILE A 104 4.64 -8.77 8.60
C ILE A 104 3.56 -9.84 8.33
N VAL A 105 3.90 -10.95 7.66
CA VAL A 105 2.95 -12.04 7.39
C VAL A 105 2.45 -12.66 8.71
N ARG A 106 3.32 -12.83 9.68
CA ARG A 106 2.94 -13.34 11.01
C ARG A 106 2.02 -12.37 11.75
N ALA A 107 2.32 -11.06 11.72
CA ALA A 107 1.48 -10.02 12.31
C ALA A 107 0.14 -9.86 11.60
N ALA A 108 0.05 -10.22 10.32
CA ALA A 108 -1.19 -10.23 9.54
C ALA A 108 -2.16 -11.33 9.98
N GLU A 109 -1.69 -12.43 10.60
CA GLU A 109 -2.49 -13.58 11.10
C GLU A 109 -3.54 -14.06 10.09
N LEU A 110 -3.12 -14.30 8.86
CA LEU A 110 -4.00 -14.67 7.75
C LEU A 110 -4.60 -16.06 7.94
N LYS A 111 -5.83 -16.24 7.46
CA LYS A 111 -6.60 -17.50 7.46
C LYS A 111 -6.85 -18.04 6.05
N GLY A 112 -6.50 -17.24 5.01
CA GLY A 112 -6.55 -17.64 3.60
C GLY A 112 -7.72 -17.13 2.77
N ALA A 113 -8.67 -16.39 3.39
CA ALA A 113 -9.87 -15.87 2.72
C ALA A 113 -10.07 -14.35 2.92
N GLU A 114 -9.05 -13.66 3.40
CA GLU A 114 -9.14 -12.23 3.70
C GLU A 114 -9.21 -11.36 2.45
N THR A 115 -9.89 -10.23 2.58
CA THR A 115 -9.81 -9.08 1.68
C THR A 115 -8.73 -8.15 2.22
N ILE A 116 -7.65 -7.96 1.47
CA ILE A 116 -6.46 -7.24 1.91
C ILE A 116 -6.23 -5.99 1.06
N LEU A 117 -5.93 -4.85 1.70
CA LEU A 117 -5.36 -3.68 1.06
C LEU A 117 -3.86 -3.59 1.36
N ASP A 118 -3.02 -3.66 0.33
CA ASP A 118 -1.61 -3.28 0.42
C ASP A 118 -1.48 -1.82 -0.03
N LEU A 119 -1.42 -0.92 0.96
CA LEU A 119 -1.42 0.53 0.80
C LEU A 119 -0.01 1.05 0.54
N ALA A 120 0.17 1.79 -0.55
CA ALA A 120 1.45 2.18 -1.11
C ALA A 120 2.30 0.93 -1.42
N CYS A 121 1.71 0.02 -2.19
CA CYS A 121 2.26 -1.31 -2.45
C CYS A 121 3.55 -1.30 -3.30
N GLY A 122 3.86 -0.17 -3.95
CA GLY A 122 5.00 -0.03 -4.84
C GLY A 122 5.04 -1.12 -5.92
N PRO A 123 6.16 -1.87 -6.07
CA PRO A 123 6.28 -2.95 -7.04
C PRO A 123 5.58 -4.25 -6.60
N GLY A 124 4.75 -4.21 -5.55
CA GLY A 124 3.96 -5.34 -5.07
C GLY A 124 4.74 -6.36 -4.24
N ILE A 125 5.78 -5.92 -3.52
CA ILE A 125 6.65 -6.83 -2.73
C ILE A 125 5.94 -7.48 -1.55
N TYR A 126 4.82 -6.91 -1.09
CA TYR A 126 3.93 -7.50 -0.08
C TYR A 126 2.61 -7.97 -0.70
N ALA A 127 2.02 -7.20 -1.63
CA ALA A 127 0.78 -7.58 -2.32
C ALA A 127 0.84 -8.97 -2.95
N ARG A 128 1.95 -9.31 -3.64
CA ARG A 128 2.11 -10.61 -4.29
C ARG A 128 2.25 -11.78 -3.29
N PRO A 129 3.09 -11.72 -2.23
CA PRO A 129 3.05 -12.71 -1.17
C PRO A 129 1.67 -12.88 -0.53
N PHE A 130 0.98 -11.80 -0.19
CA PHE A 130 -0.37 -11.88 0.36
C PHE A 130 -1.34 -12.58 -0.59
N ALA A 131 -1.29 -12.28 -1.89
CA ALA A 131 -2.14 -12.94 -2.89
C ALA A 131 -1.89 -14.46 -3.00
N ARG A 132 -0.67 -14.93 -2.69
CA ARG A 132 -0.39 -16.37 -2.60
C ARG A 132 -0.95 -17.01 -1.34
N GLU A 133 -0.99 -16.29 -0.23
CA GLU A 133 -1.50 -16.77 1.06
C GLU A 133 -3.03 -16.83 1.07
N VAL A 134 -3.71 -15.78 0.55
CA VAL A 134 -5.18 -15.68 0.59
C VAL A 134 -5.82 -16.18 -0.72
N ARG A 135 -5.68 -17.47 -1.00
CA ARG A 135 -6.18 -18.06 -2.25
C ARG A 135 -7.70 -18.05 -2.40
N ALA A 136 -8.43 -18.05 -1.28
CA ALA A 136 -9.89 -17.93 -1.26
C ALA A 136 -10.36 -16.47 -1.04
N GLY A 137 -9.42 -15.56 -0.81
CA GLY A 137 -9.63 -14.14 -0.69
C GLY A 137 -9.00 -13.38 -1.85
N HIS A 138 -8.85 -12.07 -1.69
CA HIS A 138 -8.20 -11.24 -2.70
C HIS A 138 -7.41 -10.08 -2.09
N VAL A 139 -6.52 -9.52 -2.91
CA VAL A 139 -5.64 -8.42 -2.51
C VAL A 139 -5.85 -7.25 -3.46
N VAL A 140 -5.96 -6.06 -2.90
CA VAL A 140 -5.90 -4.80 -3.63
C VAL A 140 -4.55 -4.14 -3.31
N GLY A 141 -3.73 -3.92 -4.32
CA GLY A 141 -2.52 -3.10 -4.22
C GLY A 141 -2.81 -1.69 -4.70
N LEU A 142 -2.64 -0.70 -3.83
CA LEU A 142 -2.85 0.71 -4.18
C LEU A 142 -1.53 1.47 -4.06
N ASP A 143 -1.20 2.26 -5.09
CA ASP A 143 -0.03 3.13 -5.08
C ASP A 143 -0.27 4.41 -5.90
N LEU A 144 0.50 5.45 -5.61
CA LEU A 144 0.52 6.71 -6.33
C LEU A 144 1.46 6.66 -7.55
N SER A 145 2.33 5.66 -7.65
CA SER A 145 3.31 5.49 -8.71
C SER A 145 2.83 4.51 -9.76
N LEU A 146 2.34 5.03 -10.88
CA LEU A 146 1.92 4.22 -12.02
C LEU A 146 3.05 3.33 -12.59
N PRO A 147 4.33 3.77 -12.69
CA PRO A 147 5.43 2.90 -13.09
C PRO A 147 5.64 1.70 -12.16
N MET A 148 5.53 1.89 -10.83
CA MET A 148 5.62 0.81 -9.84
C MET A 148 4.47 -0.18 -9.99
N LEU A 149 3.24 0.30 -10.16
CA LEU A 149 2.06 -0.55 -10.36
C LEU A 149 2.15 -1.36 -11.67
N ARG A 150 2.63 -0.76 -12.77
CA ARG A 150 2.87 -1.50 -14.02
C ARG A 150 3.89 -2.61 -13.84
N TYR A 151 4.94 -2.34 -13.07
CA TYR A 151 5.92 -3.39 -12.73
C TYR A 151 5.25 -4.49 -11.87
N ALA A 152 4.51 -4.13 -10.83
CA ALA A 152 3.78 -5.07 -9.98
C ALA A 152 2.81 -5.95 -10.80
N SER A 153 2.07 -5.37 -11.74
CA SER A 153 1.15 -6.08 -12.63
C SER A 153 1.87 -7.10 -13.52
N ARG A 154 2.99 -6.71 -14.12
CA ARG A 154 3.81 -7.63 -14.91
C ARG A 154 4.28 -8.81 -14.06
N ARG A 155 4.81 -8.54 -12.85
CA ARG A 155 5.28 -9.57 -11.93
C ARG A 155 4.15 -10.49 -11.46
N ALA A 156 2.98 -9.93 -11.14
CA ALA A 156 1.81 -10.72 -10.75
C ALA A 156 1.37 -11.70 -11.87
N ARG A 157 1.38 -11.24 -13.12
CA ARG A 157 1.09 -12.09 -14.28
C ARG A 157 2.11 -13.21 -14.46
N GLU A 158 3.40 -12.89 -14.35
CA GLU A 158 4.49 -13.87 -14.43
C GLU A 158 4.36 -14.94 -13.33
N GLU A 159 3.83 -14.58 -12.17
CA GLU A 159 3.60 -15.46 -11.03
C GLU A 159 2.22 -16.16 -11.06
N GLY A 160 1.39 -15.90 -12.08
CA GLY A 160 0.06 -16.49 -12.24
C GLY A 160 -0.98 -16.05 -11.21
N LEU A 161 -0.77 -14.91 -10.55
CA LEU A 161 -1.69 -14.39 -9.55
C LEU A 161 -2.94 -13.80 -10.22
N ARG A 162 -4.12 -14.28 -9.85
CA ARG A 162 -5.41 -13.84 -10.41
C ARG A 162 -6.28 -13.09 -9.40
N ASN A 163 -5.91 -13.11 -8.14
CA ASN A 163 -6.61 -12.49 -7.02
C ASN A 163 -5.92 -11.20 -6.52
N LEU A 164 -5.22 -10.49 -7.41
CA LEU A 164 -4.55 -9.22 -7.12
C LEU A 164 -5.06 -8.14 -8.08
N LEU A 165 -5.79 -7.15 -7.54
CA LEU A 165 -6.18 -5.93 -8.22
C LEU A 165 -5.16 -4.83 -7.94
N LEU A 166 -4.77 -4.06 -8.96
CA LEU A 166 -3.86 -2.90 -8.81
C LEU A 166 -4.59 -1.60 -9.16
N VAL A 167 -4.49 -0.62 -8.26
CA VAL A 167 -5.22 0.65 -8.35
C VAL A 167 -4.27 1.83 -8.20
N HIS A 168 -4.26 2.72 -9.18
CA HIS A 168 -3.54 3.99 -9.13
C HIS A 168 -4.41 5.03 -8.44
N ALA A 169 -4.13 5.31 -7.16
CA ALA A 169 -4.88 6.24 -6.33
C ALA A 169 -4.02 6.79 -5.19
N THR A 170 -4.57 7.73 -4.42
CA THR A 170 -3.89 8.32 -3.26
C THR A 170 -4.31 7.67 -1.95
N ALA A 171 -3.35 7.54 -1.01
CA ALA A 171 -3.60 7.07 0.35
C ALA A 171 -4.45 8.06 1.19
N LEU A 172 -4.60 9.31 0.75
CA LEU A 172 -5.31 10.36 1.49
C LEU A 172 -6.82 10.39 1.21
N SER A 173 -7.28 9.62 0.22
CA SER A 173 -8.70 9.43 -0.12
C SER A 173 -8.84 8.06 -0.79
N LEU A 174 -9.09 7.04 0.01
CA LEU A 174 -9.15 5.67 -0.47
C LEU A 174 -10.48 5.41 -1.18
N PRO A 175 -10.46 4.93 -2.43
CA PRO A 175 -11.66 4.70 -3.23
C PRO A 175 -12.35 3.38 -2.86
N PHE A 176 -12.60 3.16 -1.57
CA PHE A 176 -13.21 1.94 -1.05
C PHE A 176 -14.30 2.26 -0.05
N ALA A 177 -15.27 1.35 0.09
CA ALA A 177 -16.31 1.45 1.10
C ALA A 177 -15.70 1.43 2.53
N PRO A 178 -16.37 2.03 3.52
CA PRO A 178 -16.06 1.76 4.92
C PRO A 178 -16.15 0.26 5.21
N GLU A 179 -15.33 -0.22 6.15
CA GLU A 179 -15.42 -1.59 6.69
C GLU A 179 -15.33 -2.69 5.62
N HIS A 180 -14.46 -2.48 4.64
CA HIS A 180 -14.30 -3.38 3.51
C HIS A 180 -13.18 -4.42 3.71
N PHE A 181 -12.05 -4.02 4.31
CA PHE A 181 -10.86 -4.86 4.40
C PHE A 181 -10.70 -5.55 5.77
N ASP A 182 -10.29 -6.81 5.73
CA ASP A 182 -9.89 -7.57 6.92
C ASP A 182 -8.49 -7.16 7.40
N LEU A 183 -7.62 -6.79 6.44
CA LEU A 183 -6.26 -6.32 6.68
C LEU A 183 -5.94 -5.13 5.78
N VAL A 184 -5.32 -4.10 6.35
CA VAL A 184 -4.56 -3.09 5.61
C VAL A 184 -3.08 -3.25 5.97
N ASN A 185 -2.21 -3.30 4.96
CA ASN A 185 -0.76 -3.31 5.12
C ASN A 185 -0.17 -2.03 4.54
N CYS A 186 0.80 -1.40 5.22
CA CYS A 186 1.51 -0.22 4.71
C CYS A 186 3.00 -0.30 5.10
N CYS A 187 3.80 -0.99 4.29
CA CYS A 187 5.19 -1.23 4.59
C CYS A 187 6.14 -0.34 3.77
N GLY A 188 6.95 0.45 4.48
CA GLY A 188 7.98 1.29 3.88
C GLY A 188 7.47 2.57 3.24
N ALA A 189 6.27 3.04 3.59
CA ALA A 189 5.65 4.20 2.92
C ALA A 189 5.08 5.27 3.86
N LEU A 190 4.57 4.92 5.04
CA LEU A 190 3.89 5.86 5.94
C LEU A 190 4.72 7.12 6.24
N HIS A 191 6.04 7.00 6.30
CA HIS A 191 6.97 8.10 6.54
C HIS A 191 7.14 9.06 5.34
N LEU A 192 6.56 8.73 4.19
CA LEU A 192 6.54 9.55 2.97
C LEU A 192 5.21 10.30 2.78
N PHE A 193 4.20 9.99 3.59
CA PHE A 193 2.88 10.59 3.42
C PHE A 193 2.88 12.06 3.90
N PRO A 194 2.33 12.97 3.10
CA PRO A 194 2.28 14.39 3.48
C PRO A 194 1.36 14.65 4.67
N ASP A 195 0.32 13.84 4.84
CA ASP A 195 -0.66 13.92 5.92
C ASP A 195 -0.90 12.52 6.50
N VAL A 196 -0.08 12.15 7.49
CA VAL A 196 -0.17 10.86 8.18
C VAL A 196 -1.49 10.70 8.96
N PRO A 197 -1.99 11.70 9.71
CA PRO A 197 -3.30 11.61 10.37
C PRO A 197 -4.43 11.30 9.39
N ARG A 198 -4.47 11.97 8.24
CA ARG A 198 -5.49 11.73 7.21
C ARG A 198 -5.41 10.31 6.66
N ALA A 199 -4.21 9.84 6.33
CA ALA A 199 -4.02 8.47 5.84
C ALA A 199 -4.44 7.41 6.88
N LEU A 200 -4.10 7.61 8.17
CA LEU A 200 -4.53 6.71 9.24
C LEU A 200 -6.05 6.73 9.46
N SER A 201 -6.70 7.88 9.31
CA SER A 201 -8.17 7.99 9.32
C SER A 201 -8.80 7.18 8.19
N GLU A 202 -8.23 7.23 6.98
CA GLU A 202 -8.70 6.42 5.86
C GLU A 202 -8.47 4.92 6.09
N VAL A 203 -7.30 4.53 6.64
CA VAL A 203 -7.05 3.14 7.05
C VAL A 203 -8.11 2.65 8.04
N HIS A 204 -8.38 3.44 9.08
CA HIS A 204 -9.43 3.11 10.05
C HIS A 204 -10.81 3.00 9.38
N ARG A 205 -11.16 3.92 8.49
CA ARG A 205 -12.45 3.93 7.79
C ARG A 205 -12.68 2.66 6.99
N VAL A 206 -11.66 2.23 6.23
CA VAL A 206 -11.81 1.08 5.31
C VAL A 206 -11.61 -0.28 5.99
N LEU A 207 -11.01 -0.34 7.17
CA LEU A 207 -10.91 -1.57 7.95
C LEU A 207 -12.27 -1.98 8.53
N LYS A 208 -12.57 -3.27 8.48
CA LYS A 208 -13.69 -3.88 9.23
C LYS A 208 -13.47 -3.73 10.73
N PRO A 209 -14.53 -3.74 11.57
CA PRO A 209 -14.39 -3.87 13.02
C PRO A 209 -13.51 -5.09 13.36
N GLY A 210 -12.51 -4.92 14.23
CA GLY A 210 -11.52 -5.95 14.54
C GLY A 210 -10.49 -6.23 13.44
N GLY A 211 -10.60 -5.58 12.29
CA GLY A 211 -9.64 -5.68 11.18
C GLY A 211 -8.26 -5.18 11.58
N ARG A 212 -7.22 -5.68 10.90
CA ARG A 212 -5.82 -5.43 11.25
C ARG A 212 -5.17 -4.38 10.39
N PHE A 213 -4.24 -3.68 11.01
CA PHE A 213 -3.29 -2.81 10.33
C PHE A 213 -1.87 -3.28 10.62
N THR A 214 -1.10 -3.64 9.60
CA THR A 214 0.32 -3.93 9.69
C THR A 214 1.12 -2.84 9.00
N LEU A 215 2.23 -2.42 9.57
CA LEU A 215 3.04 -1.35 9.00
C LEU A 215 4.53 -1.51 9.30
N ALA A 216 5.34 -0.98 8.39
CA ALA A 216 6.76 -0.74 8.62
C ALA A 216 7.14 0.69 8.20
N ALA A 217 7.96 1.36 9.00
CA ALA A 217 8.35 2.75 8.76
C ALA A 217 9.75 3.05 9.27
N PHE A 218 10.33 4.18 8.87
CA PHE A 218 11.59 4.63 9.43
C PHE A 218 11.43 4.97 10.92
N ARG A 219 12.37 4.42 11.69
CA ARG A 219 12.48 4.66 13.13
C ARG A 219 13.43 5.82 13.42
N ARG A 220 13.06 6.64 14.39
CA ARG A 220 13.96 7.54 15.11
C ARG A 220 14.04 7.14 16.57
N SER A 221 15.17 7.46 17.21
CA SER A 221 15.29 7.34 18.65
C SER A 221 14.47 8.41 19.36
N ASP A 222 14.05 8.13 20.59
CA ASP A 222 13.46 9.13 21.46
C ASP A 222 14.52 10.14 21.90
N GLY A 223 14.14 11.42 21.99
CA GLY A 223 14.99 12.48 22.47
C GLY A 223 14.87 13.79 21.65
N ARG A 224 15.16 14.92 22.31
CA ARG A 224 14.98 16.25 21.72
C ARG A 224 15.84 16.49 20.47
N VAL A 225 17.10 16.02 20.50
CA VAL A 225 18.02 16.15 19.36
C VAL A 225 17.57 15.30 18.17
N ALA A 226 17.11 14.07 18.42
CA ALA A 226 16.58 13.18 17.39
C ALA A 226 15.31 13.78 16.76
N THR A 227 14.44 14.38 17.55
CA THR A 227 13.22 15.07 17.10
C THR A 227 13.57 16.26 16.22
N LEU A 228 14.54 17.09 16.62
CA LEU A 228 14.98 18.24 15.83
C LEU A 228 15.58 17.80 14.48
N ARG A 229 16.45 16.78 14.48
CA ARG A 229 17.01 16.23 13.24
C ARG A 229 15.94 15.64 12.31
N ALA A 230 14.93 14.97 12.87
CA ALA A 230 13.80 14.45 12.11
C ALA A 230 12.98 15.58 11.48
N SER A 231 12.73 16.68 12.21
CA SER A 231 12.01 17.86 11.69
C SER A 231 12.75 18.53 10.54
N VAL A 232 14.08 18.66 10.64
CA VAL A 232 14.92 19.20 9.55
C VAL A 232 14.87 18.28 8.32
N ARG A 233 15.01 16.97 8.52
CA ARG A 233 14.93 15.97 7.43
C ARG A 233 13.57 16.00 6.74
N ARG A 234 12.47 16.05 7.51
CA ARG A 234 11.11 16.20 6.97
C ARG A 234 10.97 17.43 6.12
N ARG A 235 11.49 18.57 6.59
CA ARG A 235 11.41 19.85 5.87
C ARG A 235 12.22 19.86 4.56
N LEU A 236 13.40 19.20 4.54
CA LEU A 236 14.30 19.19 3.38
C LEU A 236 13.95 18.12 2.36
N TYR A 237 13.55 16.92 2.83
CA TYR A 237 13.42 15.73 1.98
C TYR A 237 12.00 15.18 1.95
N GLY A 238 11.08 15.69 2.76
CA GLY A 238 9.71 15.17 2.88
C GLY A 238 9.65 13.78 3.55
N ILE A 239 10.71 13.33 4.21
CA ILE A 239 10.81 12.02 4.86
C ILE A 239 10.65 12.19 6.38
N ASP A 240 9.61 11.58 6.94
CA ASP A 240 9.41 11.51 8.39
C ASP A 240 10.12 10.31 9.00
N ALA A 241 10.14 10.21 10.31
CA ALA A 241 10.54 9.02 11.05
C ALA A 241 9.88 9.05 12.42
N PHE A 242 9.45 7.90 12.90
CA PHE A 242 8.62 7.80 14.09
C PHE A 242 9.39 7.14 15.24
N SER A 243 9.21 7.62 16.46
CA SER A 243 9.51 6.81 17.61
C SER A 243 8.36 5.80 17.84
N PRO A 244 8.63 4.65 18.48
CA PRO A 244 7.57 3.67 18.77
C PRO A 244 6.40 4.28 19.55
N ARG A 245 6.68 5.10 20.55
CA ARG A 245 5.66 5.77 21.37
C ARG A 245 4.82 6.78 20.58
N GLU A 246 5.48 7.56 19.73
CA GLU A 246 4.77 8.52 18.88
C GLU A 246 3.85 7.82 17.90
N LEU A 247 4.33 6.77 17.22
CA LEU A 247 3.54 6.04 16.25
C LEU A 247 2.36 5.32 16.93
N GLU A 248 2.58 4.71 18.09
CA GLU A 248 1.51 4.14 18.91
C GLU A 248 0.45 5.18 19.27
N SER A 249 0.86 6.38 19.71
CA SER A 249 -0.08 7.48 20.01
C SER A 249 -0.89 7.89 18.80
N ARG A 250 -0.27 7.99 17.62
CA ARG A 250 -0.96 8.33 16.36
C ARG A 250 -1.95 7.25 15.93
N LEU A 251 -1.58 5.97 16.08
CA LEU A 251 -2.46 4.83 15.79
C LEU A 251 -3.68 4.85 16.70
N ARG A 252 -3.48 5.02 18.01
CA ARG A 252 -4.60 5.11 18.99
C ARG A 252 -5.50 6.32 18.71
N ALA A 253 -4.93 7.48 18.37
CA ALA A 253 -5.69 8.68 18.02
C ALA A 253 -6.54 8.48 16.76
N ALA A 254 -6.14 7.56 15.87
CA ALA A 254 -6.91 7.19 14.67
C ALA A 254 -7.94 6.07 14.93
N GLY A 255 -8.14 5.61 16.17
CA GLY A 255 -9.05 4.51 16.50
C GLY A 255 -8.46 3.11 16.27
N LEU A 256 -7.13 3.01 16.16
CA LEU A 256 -6.42 1.75 16.00
C LEU A 256 -5.78 1.36 17.34
N GLY A 257 -6.38 0.41 18.05
CA GLY A 257 -5.92 -0.09 19.35
C GLY A 257 -5.11 -1.38 19.25
N GLU A 258 -4.95 -2.08 20.37
CA GLU A 258 -4.18 -3.34 20.46
C GLU A 258 -2.81 -3.26 19.76
N VAL A 259 -2.13 -2.13 19.93
CA VAL A 259 -0.88 -1.83 19.21
C VAL A 259 0.23 -2.73 19.72
N GLN A 260 0.89 -3.44 18.80
CA GLN A 260 2.02 -4.31 19.09
C GLN A 260 3.26 -3.86 18.29
N CYS A 261 4.42 -3.86 18.95
CA CYS A 261 5.70 -3.56 18.33
C CYS A 261 6.47 -4.87 18.10
N HIS A 262 6.65 -5.24 16.84
CA HIS A 262 7.33 -6.48 16.43
C HIS A 262 8.84 -6.29 16.22
N HIS A 263 9.24 -5.06 15.81
CA HIS A 263 10.64 -4.70 15.61
C HIS A 263 10.84 -3.19 15.83
N ALA A 264 11.88 -2.82 16.59
CA ALA A 264 12.25 -1.42 16.82
C ALA A 264 13.76 -1.29 17.00
N ARG A 265 14.55 -1.66 15.98
CA ARG A 265 16.02 -1.62 16.02
C ARG A 265 16.56 -0.83 14.83
N ALA A 266 17.78 -0.29 14.99
CA ALA A 266 18.44 0.54 13.99
C ALA A 266 17.46 1.59 13.39
N ALA A 267 17.34 1.69 12.09
CA ALA A 267 16.48 2.67 11.42
C ALA A 267 15.07 2.15 11.08
N TRP A 268 14.65 0.97 11.58
CA TRP A 268 13.39 0.35 11.18
C TRP A 268 12.45 0.05 12.35
N LEU A 269 11.17 0.23 12.11
CA LEU A 269 10.07 0.01 13.05
C LEU A 269 8.99 -0.80 12.36
N ILE A 270 8.58 -1.92 12.97
CA ILE A 270 7.45 -2.74 12.49
C ILE A 270 6.43 -2.82 13.63
N MET A 271 5.19 -2.45 13.32
CA MET A 271 4.09 -2.49 14.26
C MET A 271 2.84 -3.08 13.63
N SER A 272 1.93 -3.53 14.46
CA SER A 272 0.56 -3.84 14.09
C SER A 272 -0.43 -3.21 15.06
N ALA A 273 -1.67 -3.04 14.60
CA ALA A 273 -2.79 -2.53 15.39
C ALA A 273 -4.09 -3.19 14.90
N ARG A 274 -5.18 -3.02 15.66
CA ARG A 274 -6.53 -3.43 15.27
C ARG A 274 -7.47 -2.25 15.29
N LYS A 275 -8.45 -2.24 14.38
CA LYS A 275 -9.59 -1.32 14.52
C LYS A 275 -10.39 -1.71 15.75
N VAL A 276 -10.46 -0.78 16.72
CA VAL A 276 -11.36 -0.92 17.88
C VAL A 276 -12.76 -0.51 17.48
N SER A 277 -13.71 -1.24 17.99
CA SER A 277 -15.14 -1.03 17.75
C SER A 277 -15.59 0.37 18.15
#